data_dafaab319d18c75631bf8a82129d439c
#
_entry.id   dafaab319d18c75631bf8a82129d439c
#
_cell.length_a   1.000
_cell.length_b   1.000
_cell.length_c   1.000
_cell.angle_alpha   90.00
_cell.angle_beta   90.00
_cell.angle_gamma   90.00
#
_symmetry.space_group_name_H-M   'P 1'
#
loop_
_entity.id
_entity.type
_entity.pdbx_description
1 polymer ?
#
loop_
_entity_poly.entity_id
_entity_poly.type
_entity_poly.pdbx_seq_one_letter_code
_entity_poly.pdbx_strand_id
1 'polypeptide(L)'
;MISRFVWVAVTLLVSAAVVVLVNVTDPDPEPADLQGQIVTRMRTTLEQSNPEQHHHAGHPGQQAATEKPAVICGVRVYGYEPAGATTLAEVRTVYGFHLCGVAELKRPWDVAVKLAGPVALDMSTEPPGIQVVEATADVKFADRLREMFPDKYADLAAKEALTDSELADLRRRYDAAASL
;
A
#
# COMPACT_ATOMS: atom_id res chain seq x y z
N MET A 1 -10.91 65.15 17.27
CA MET A 1 -10.69 63.98 18.17
C MET A 1 -11.33 62.68 17.67
N ILE A 2 -12.06 62.65 16.58
CA ILE A 2 -12.72 61.47 16.04
C ILE A 2 -11.79 60.54 15.24
N SER A 3 -10.70 61.06 14.68
CA SER A 3 -9.78 60.33 13.80
C SER A 3 -9.02 59.17 14.46
N ARG A 4 -8.67 59.24 15.74
CA ARG A 4 -7.86 58.23 16.43
C ARG A 4 -8.63 56.95 16.75
N PHE A 5 -9.92 57.06 17.03
CA PHE A 5 -10.79 55.92 17.33
C PHE A 5 -11.18 55.14 16.08
N VAL A 6 -11.29 55.81 14.94
CA VAL A 6 -11.58 55.17 13.65
C VAL A 6 -10.42 54.26 13.22
N TRP A 7 -9.16 54.71 13.42
CA TRP A 7 -7.99 53.88 13.10
C TRP A 7 -7.84 52.66 14.00
N VAL A 8 -8.17 52.80 15.31
CA VAL A 8 -8.16 51.66 16.22
C VAL A 8 -9.25 50.62 15.86
N ALA A 9 -10.42 51.09 15.50
CA ALA A 9 -11.52 50.21 15.08
C ALA A 9 -11.22 49.46 13.75
N VAL A 10 -10.58 50.14 12.79
CA VAL A 10 -10.18 49.52 11.51
C VAL A 10 -9.06 48.50 11.71
N THR A 11 -8.07 48.76 12.55
CA THR A 11 -7.01 47.81 12.86
C THR A 11 -7.50 46.58 13.61
N LEU A 12 -8.48 46.73 14.51
CA LEU A 12 -9.11 45.59 15.20
C LEU A 12 -9.96 44.74 14.27
N LEU A 13 -10.70 45.35 13.34
CA LEU A 13 -11.49 44.62 12.34
C LEU A 13 -10.60 43.86 11.34
N VAL A 14 -9.50 44.46 10.90
CA VAL A 14 -8.52 43.79 10.01
C VAL A 14 -7.84 42.63 10.73
N SER A 15 -7.48 42.79 12.02
CA SER A 15 -6.89 41.69 12.81
C SER A 15 -7.86 40.54 13.02
N ALA A 16 -9.14 40.82 13.25
CA ALA A 16 -10.16 39.76 13.37
C ALA A 16 -10.39 39.04 12.06
N ALA A 17 -10.37 39.74 10.91
CA ALA A 17 -10.49 39.14 9.59
C ALA A 17 -9.31 38.25 9.22
N VAL A 18 -8.08 38.62 9.61
CA VAL A 18 -6.88 37.80 9.39
C VAL A 18 -6.89 36.53 10.26
N VAL A 19 -7.37 36.64 11.52
CA VAL A 19 -7.50 35.45 12.38
C VAL A 19 -8.55 34.47 11.88
N VAL A 20 -9.64 34.96 11.28
CA VAL A 20 -10.69 34.10 10.67
C VAL A 20 -10.18 33.44 9.39
N LEU A 21 -9.31 34.08 8.62
CA LEU A 21 -8.73 33.51 7.39
C LEU A 21 -7.62 32.46 7.67
N VAL A 22 -6.98 32.51 8.81
CA VAL A 22 -5.97 31.50 9.21
C VAL A 22 -6.62 30.25 9.84
N ASN A 23 -7.88 30.37 10.29
CA ASN A 23 -8.70 29.26 10.77
C ASN A 23 -9.60 28.63 9.67
N VAL A 24 -9.37 28.89 8.39
CA VAL A 24 -9.89 28.03 7.32
C VAL A 24 -9.07 26.75 7.39
N THR A 25 -9.52 25.87 8.24
CA THR A 25 -9.22 24.44 8.32
C THR A 25 -8.73 23.93 6.98
N ASP A 26 -7.51 23.35 6.96
CA ASP A 26 -7.24 22.31 5.97
C ASP A 26 -8.47 21.39 5.97
N PRO A 27 -9.10 21.14 4.82
CA PRO A 27 -10.19 20.18 4.79
C PRO A 27 -9.63 18.90 5.40
N ASP A 28 -10.27 18.40 6.46
CA ASP A 28 -9.97 17.07 6.97
C ASP A 28 -9.86 16.16 5.75
N PRO A 29 -8.76 15.40 5.58
CA PRO A 29 -8.61 14.53 4.42
C PRO A 29 -9.86 13.68 4.36
N GLU A 30 -10.63 13.84 3.28
CA GLU A 30 -11.84 13.07 3.04
C GLU A 30 -11.51 11.59 3.33
N PRO A 31 -12.24 10.90 4.21
CA PRO A 31 -11.89 9.55 4.59
C PRO A 31 -11.74 8.74 3.30
N ALA A 32 -10.54 8.17 3.08
CA ALA A 32 -10.28 7.35 1.91
C ALA A 32 -11.45 6.37 1.75
N ASP A 33 -11.98 6.26 0.55
CA ASP A 33 -13.03 5.31 0.27
C ASP A 33 -12.59 3.89 0.67
N LEU A 34 -13.50 2.97 0.84
CA LEU A 34 -13.17 1.61 1.27
C LEU A 34 -12.08 0.97 0.40
N GLN A 35 -12.12 1.22 -0.92
CA GLN A 35 -11.13 0.71 -1.85
C GLN A 35 -9.72 1.26 -1.54
N GLY A 36 -9.60 2.55 -1.29
CA GLY A 36 -8.33 3.18 -0.90
C GLY A 36 -7.79 2.67 0.44
N GLN A 37 -8.68 2.41 1.41
CA GLN A 37 -8.32 1.80 2.69
C GLN A 37 -7.80 0.37 2.51
N ILE A 38 -8.45 -0.44 1.67
CA ILE A 38 -8.03 -1.83 1.36
C ILE A 38 -6.66 -1.83 0.67
N VAL A 39 -6.45 -0.98 -0.34
CA VAL A 39 -5.16 -0.84 -1.03
C VAL A 39 -4.05 -0.46 -0.04
N THR A 40 -4.32 0.50 0.83
CA THR A 40 -3.37 0.94 1.85
C THR A 40 -3.07 -0.19 2.85
N ARG A 41 -4.09 -0.87 3.36
CA ARG A 41 -3.92 -1.99 4.29
C ARG A 41 -3.12 -3.13 3.66
N MET A 42 -3.47 -3.53 2.42
CA MET A 42 -2.76 -4.57 1.68
C MET A 42 -1.28 -4.22 1.52
N ARG A 43 -0.97 -3.02 1.03
CA ARG A 43 0.40 -2.55 0.85
C ARG A 43 1.18 -2.56 2.17
N THR A 44 0.64 -1.96 3.21
CA THR A 44 1.29 -1.89 4.53
C THR A 44 1.56 -3.28 5.10
N THR A 45 0.60 -4.21 4.98
CA THR A 45 0.76 -5.60 5.43
C THR A 45 1.94 -6.28 4.71
N LEU A 46 2.04 -6.13 3.39
CA LEU A 46 3.12 -6.73 2.60
C LEU A 46 4.48 -6.08 2.89
N GLU A 47 4.54 -4.76 3.05
CA GLU A 47 5.79 -4.04 3.36
C GLU A 47 6.30 -4.34 4.78
N GLN A 48 5.40 -4.62 5.72
CA GLN A 48 5.74 -4.97 7.11
C GLN A 48 6.01 -6.47 7.32
N SER A 49 5.59 -7.31 6.37
CA SER A 49 5.82 -8.75 6.48
C SER A 49 7.30 -9.09 6.43
N ASN A 50 7.71 -10.09 7.22
CA ASN A 50 9.08 -10.55 7.17
C ASN A 50 9.32 -11.33 5.87
N PRO A 51 10.31 -10.97 5.02
CA PRO A 51 10.66 -11.74 3.82
C PRO A 51 10.91 -13.23 4.08
N GLU A 52 11.32 -13.58 5.29
CA GLU A 52 11.55 -14.97 5.70
C GLU A 52 10.25 -15.79 5.86
N GLN A 53 9.10 -15.15 5.94
CA GLN A 53 7.79 -15.83 5.94
C GLN A 53 7.39 -16.31 4.54
N HIS A 54 8.02 -15.77 3.50
CA HIS A 54 7.93 -16.29 2.15
C HIS A 54 9.02 -17.38 2.01
N HIS A 55 8.68 -18.61 2.36
CA HIS A 55 9.59 -19.76 2.27
C HIS A 55 10.09 -19.96 0.84
N HIS A 56 11.20 -19.29 0.50
CA HIS A 56 12.07 -19.70 -0.57
C HIS A 56 13.34 -20.31 0.05
N ALA A 57 13.47 -21.61 -0.13
CA ALA A 57 14.62 -22.38 0.31
C ALA A 57 15.93 -21.77 -0.23
N GLY A 58 16.80 -21.34 0.67
CA GLY A 58 18.22 -21.40 0.45
C GLY A 58 18.92 -20.17 -0.13
N HIS A 59 19.34 -19.26 0.75
CA HIS A 59 20.70 -18.75 0.68
C HIS A 59 21.19 -18.45 2.10
N PRO A 60 21.99 -19.34 2.72
CA PRO A 60 22.71 -19.01 3.95
C PRO A 60 23.92 -18.15 3.56
N GLY A 61 23.89 -16.86 3.87
CA GLY A 61 25.08 -16.04 3.65
C GLY A 61 24.83 -14.54 3.47
N GLN A 62 23.99 -13.89 4.28
CA GLN A 62 24.07 -12.45 4.39
C GLN A 62 24.40 -12.04 5.81
N GLN A 63 25.61 -11.45 5.91
CA GLN A 63 26.11 -10.79 7.10
C GLN A 63 25.10 -9.76 7.60
N ALA A 64 24.94 -9.70 8.92
CA ALA A 64 24.09 -8.75 9.62
C ALA A 64 24.43 -7.31 9.19
N ALA A 65 23.64 -6.77 8.26
CA ALA A 65 23.52 -5.34 8.11
C ALA A 65 22.77 -4.82 9.34
N THR A 66 23.27 -3.75 9.95
CA THR A 66 22.74 -3.16 11.18
C THR A 66 21.35 -2.57 11.02
N GLU A 67 20.82 -2.48 9.80
CA GLU A 67 19.45 -2.12 9.47
C GLU A 67 18.92 -3.03 8.35
N LYS A 68 17.74 -3.60 8.58
CA LYS A 68 17.04 -4.41 7.58
C LYS A 68 16.56 -3.49 6.45
N PRO A 69 16.90 -3.77 5.17
CA PRO A 69 16.44 -2.93 4.06
C PRO A 69 14.93 -2.93 3.98
N ALA A 70 14.37 -1.78 3.60
CA ALA A 70 12.93 -1.62 3.44
C ALA A 70 12.41 -2.46 2.28
N VAL A 71 11.22 -3.05 2.45
CA VAL A 71 10.47 -3.68 1.38
C VAL A 71 9.44 -2.66 0.88
N ILE A 72 9.44 -2.38 -0.41
CA ILE A 72 8.53 -1.40 -1.04
C ILE A 72 7.65 -2.14 -2.03
N CYS A 73 6.33 -2.05 -1.85
CA CYS A 73 5.35 -2.81 -2.60
C CYS A 73 4.41 -1.93 -3.43
N GLY A 74 4.19 -2.29 -4.68
CA GLY A 74 3.02 -1.91 -5.46
C GLY A 74 1.96 -2.99 -5.33
N VAL A 75 0.70 -2.59 -5.22
CA VAL A 75 -0.42 -3.51 -5.09
C VAL A 75 -1.56 -3.10 -5.99
N ARG A 76 -2.27 -4.11 -6.53
CA ARG A 76 -3.53 -3.94 -7.26
C ARG A 76 -4.57 -4.86 -6.66
N VAL A 77 -5.66 -4.30 -6.17
CA VAL A 77 -6.77 -5.07 -5.58
C VAL A 77 -7.75 -5.46 -6.68
N TYR A 78 -8.00 -6.75 -6.83
CA TYR A 78 -9.03 -7.30 -7.74
C TYR A 78 -10.41 -7.30 -7.10
N GLY A 79 -10.45 -7.48 -5.79
CA GLY A 79 -11.66 -7.43 -5.00
C GLY A 79 -11.49 -8.00 -3.60
N TYR A 80 -12.61 -8.09 -2.89
CA TYR A 80 -12.62 -8.52 -1.50
C TYR A 80 -13.90 -9.27 -1.16
N GLU A 81 -13.89 -9.95 -0.04
CA GLU A 81 -15.03 -10.66 0.53
C GLU A 81 -15.23 -10.29 2.01
N PRO A 82 -16.52 -10.21 2.46
CA PRO A 82 -17.74 -10.31 1.64
C PRO A 82 -17.91 -9.09 0.72
N ALA A 83 -18.48 -9.28 -0.46
CA ALA A 83 -18.65 -8.23 -1.46
C ALA A 83 -19.57 -7.08 -1.01
N GLY A 84 -20.38 -7.29 0.02
CA GLY A 84 -21.26 -6.29 0.64
C GLY A 84 -20.62 -5.51 1.78
N ALA A 85 -19.32 -5.69 2.07
CA ALA A 85 -18.64 -4.92 3.11
C ALA A 85 -18.65 -3.42 2.75
N THR A 86 -18.96 -2.60 3.73
CA THR A 86 -19.01 -1.13 3.61
C THR A 86 -17.90 -0.46 4.40
N THR A 87 -17.25 -1.21 5.30
CA THR A 87 -16.13 -0.77 6.11
C THR A 87 -14.97 -1.76 6.04
N LEU A 88 -13.75 -1.27 6.30
CA LEU A 88 -12.55 -2.13 6.31
C LEU A 88 -12.66 -3.27 7.36
N ALA A 89 -13.32 -3.01 8.47
CA ALA A 89 -13.51 -4.01 9.54
C ALA A 89 -14.40 -5.19 9.13
N GLU A 90 -15.25 -5.02 8.13
CA GLU A 90 -16.10 -6.08 7.58
C GLU A 90 -15.40 -6.93 6.53
N VAL A 91 -14.28 -6.44 5.97
CA VAL A 91 -13.51 -7.17 4.95
C VAL A 91 -12.78 -8.34 5.61
N ARG A 92 -12.99 -9.54 5.10
CA ARG A 92 -12.37 -10.78 5.58
C ARG A 92 -11.22 -11.26 4.73
N THR A 93 -11.36 -11.14 3.43
CA THR A 93 -10.33 -11.57 2.47
C THR A 93 -10.18 -10.51 1.40
N VAL A 94 -8.94 -10.20 1.04
CA VAL A 94 -8.59 -9.31 -0.08
C VAL A 94 -7.83 -10.13 -1.12
N TYR A 95 -8.23 -10.04 -2.38
CA TYR A 95 -7.58 -10.68 -3.52
C TYR A 95 -6.92 -9.62 -4.38
N GLY A 96 -5.67 -9.83 -4.74
CA GLY A 96 -4.95 -8.84 -5.54
C GLY A 96 -3.64 -9.36 -6.11
N PHE A 97 -2.89 -8.43 -6.69
CA PHE A 97 -1.53 -8.63 -7.18
C PHE A 97 -0.56 -7.77 -6.37
N HIS A 98 0.63 -8.27 -6.16
CA HIS A 98 1.72 -7.52 -5.57
C HIS A 98 2.99 -7.59 -6.43
N LEU A 99 3.77 -6.53 -6.40
CA LEU A 99 5.15 -6.47 -6.84
C LEU A 99 5.93 -5.72 -5.78
N CYS A 100 6.80 -6.42 -5.07
CA CYS A 100 7.62 -5.87 -4.01
C CYS A 100 9.09 -5.89 -4.40
N GLY A 101 9.85 -4.86 -4.02
CA GLY A 101 11.29 -4.78 -4.17
C GLY A 101 11.98 -4.50 -2.84
N VAL A 102 13.12 -5.13 -2.61
CA VAL A 102 13.99 -4.89 -1.44
C VAL A 102 14.87 -3.68 -1.74
N ALA A 103 14.61 -2.55 -1.06
CA ALA A 103 15.29 -1.28 -1.27
C ALA A 103 16.61 -1.22 -0.47
N GLU A 104 17.64 -1.86 -1.00
CA GLU A 104 18.98 -1.72 -0.47
C GLU A 104 19.57 -0.36 -0.90
N LEU A 105 20.37 0.24 -0.01
CA LEU A 105 20.97 1.55 -0.25
C LEU A 105 21.74 1.59 -1.58
N LYS A 106 21.44 2.58 -2.42
CA LYS A 106 22.06 2.79 -3.73
C LYS A 106 21.89 1.65 -4.74
N ARG A 107 20.97 0.71 -4.49
CA ARG A 107 20.68 -0.37 -5.45
C ARG A 107 19.56 0.04 -6.38
N PRO A 108 19.83 0.16 -7.71
CA PRO A 108 18.78 0.47 -8.68
C PRO A 108 17.68 -0.60 -8.75
N TRP A 109 16.46 -0.19 -9.04
CA TRP A 109 15.31 -1.06 -9.19
C TRP A 109 15.56 -2.28 -10.09
N ASP A 110 16.27 -2.10 -11.21
CA ASP A 110 16.42 -3.17 -12.21
C ASP A 110 17.21 -4.37 -11.69
N VAL A 111 18.09 -4.16 -10.72
CA VAL A 111 18.91 -5.20 -10.09
C VAL A 111 18.46 -5.55 -8.65
N ALA A 112 17.36 -4.97 -8.19
CA ALA A 112 16.79 -5.27 -6.88
C ALA A 112 16.22 -6.69 -6.82
N VAL A 113 16.25 -7.30 -5.64
CA VAL A 113 15.48 -8.51 -5.36
C VAL A 113 14.00 -8.15 -5.37
N LYS A 114 13.22 -8.89 -6.15
CA LYS A 114 11.79 -8.63 -6.32
C LYS A 114 10.97 -9.90 -6.14
N LEU A 115 9.76 -9.73 -5.62
CA LEU A 115 8.73 -10.77 -5.55
C LEU A 115 7.44 -10.23 -6.15
N ALA A 116 6.82 -10.99 -7.03
CA ALA A 116 5.60 -10.58 -7.71
C ALA A 116 4.65 -11.76 -7.90
N GLY A 117 3.36 -11.51 -7.82
CA GLY A 117 2.33 -12.49 -8.11
C GLY A 117 0.98 -12.17 -7.51
N PRO A 118 -0.03 -12.97 -7.82
CA PRO A 118 -1.31 -12.93 -7.13
C PRO A 118 -1.16 -13.31 -5.66
N VAL A 119 -1.93 -12.62 -4.80
CA VAL A 119 -1.88 -12.80 -3.36
C VAL A 119 -3.28 -12.64 -2.76
N ALA A 120 -3.62 -13.51 -1.81
CA ALA A 120 -4.80 -13.35 -0.96
C ALA A 120 -4.35 -12.97 0.46
N LEU A 121 -5.01 -11.96 1.04
CA LEU A 121 -4.82 -11.57 2.44
C LEU A 121 -6.03 -12.02 3.26
N ASP A 122 -5.76 -12.78 4.32
CA ASP A 122 -6.75 -13.06 5.36
C ASP A 122 -6.74 -11.91 6.37
N MET A 123 -7.77 -11.08 6.33
CA MET A 123 -7.96 -9.92 7.20
C MET A 123 -8.55 -10.28 8.57
N SER A 124 -8.91 -11.56 8.79
CA SER A 124 -9.50 -12.02 10.06
C SER A 124 -8.46 -12.26 11.15
N THR A 125 -7.17 -12.22 10.81
CA THR A 125 -6.04 -12.37 11.74
C THR A 125 -5.27 -11.06 11.92
N GLU A 126 -4.54 -10.92 13.03
CA GLU A 126 -3.66 -9.77 13.28
C GLU A 126 -2.25 -10.26 13.64
N PRO A 127 -1.24 -10.01 12.83
CA PRO A 127 -1.30 -9.36 11.51
C PRO A 127 -2.08 -10.21 10.48
N PRO A 128 -2.56 -9.57 9.39
CA PRO A 128 -3.25 -10.29 8.32
C PRO A 128 -2.42 -11.43 7.74
N GLY A 129 -3.04 -12.59 7.52
CA GLY A 129 -2.40 -13.73 6.88
C GLY A 129 -2.12 -13.46 5.40
N ILE A 130 -0.95 -13.84 4.91
CA ILE A 130 -0.53 -13.65 3.52
C ILE A 130 -0.43 -15.01 2.85
N GLN A 131 -1.13 -15.20 1.73
CA GLN A 131 -1.09 -16.41 0.91
C GLN A 131 -0.75 -16.04 -0.54
N VAL A 132 0.46 -16.37 -0.97
CA VAL A 132 0.92 -16.13 -2.35
C VAL A 132 0.57 -17.34 -3.22
N VAL A 133 0.17 -17.09 -4.46
CA VAL A 133 -0.09 -18.17 -5.43
C VAL A 133 1.24 -18.67 -5.98
N GLU A 134 1.59 -19.91 -5.64
CA GLU A 134 2.83 -20.54 -6.08
C GLU A 134 2.55 -21.86 -6.80
N ALA A 135 3.23 -22.09 -7.92
CA ALA A 135 3.26 -23.40 -8.55
C ALA A 135 4.17 -24.35 -7.77
N THR A 136 3.81 -25.62 -7.73
CA THR A 136 4.65 -26.69 -7.18
C THR A 136 4.93 -27.74 -8.25
N ALA A 137 5.73 -28.77 -7.92
CA ALA A 137 5.96 -29.88 -8.83
C ALA A 137 4.66 -30.58 -9.26
N ASP A 138 3.66 -30.62 -8.36
CA ASP A 138 2.42 -31.38 -8.54
C ASP A 138 1.23 -30.50 -8.91
N VAL A 139 1.28 -29.18 -8.67
CA VAL A 139 0.17 -28.25 -8.90
C VAL A 139 0.60 -27.10 -9.79
N LYS A 140 -0.03 -26.96 -10.95
CA LYS A 140 0.23 -25.86 -11.87
C LYS A 140 -0.26 -24.53 -11.29
N PHE A 141 0.38 -23.44 -11.69
CA PHE A 141 0.01 -22.09 -11.27
C PHE A 141 -1.48 -21.78 -11.51
N ALA A 142 -2.00 -22.11 -12.69
CA ALA A 142 -3.40 -21.86 -13.03
C ALA A 142 -4.40 -22.63 -12.16
N ASP A 143 -4.04 -23.86 -11.76
CA ASP A 143 -4.88 -24.69 -10.89
C ASP A 143 -4.84 -24.13 -9.46
N ARG A 144 -3.65 -23.80 -8.96
CA ARG A 144 -3.49 -23.16 -7.64
C ARG A 144 -4.22 -21.83 -7.56
N LEU A 145 -4.16 -21.02 -8.62
CA LEU A 145 -4.87 -19.74 -8.67
C LEU A 145 -6.39 -19.94 -8.51
N ARG A 146 -6.98 -20.92 -9.19
CA ARG A 146 -8.40 -21.24 -9.08
C ARG A 146 -8.80 -21.90 -7.76
N GLU A 147 -7.89 -22.59 -7.10
CA GLU A 147 -8.12 -23.10 -5.74
C GLU A 147 -8.19 -21.98 -4.71
N MET A 148 -7.38 -20.94 -4.88
CA MET A 148 -7.20 -19.87 -3.88
C MET A 148 -8.12 -18.68 -4.12
N PHE A 149 -8.56 -18.44 -5.36
CA PHE A 149 -9.32 -17.25 -5.75
C PHE A 149 -10.70 -17.64 -6.28
N PRO A 150 -11.76 -16.87 -5.93
CA PRO A 150 -13.03 -16.95 -6.65
C PRO A 150 -12.81 -16.75 -8.16
N ASP A 151 -13.55 -17.45 -9.01
CA ASP A 151 -13.35 -17.47 -10.47
C ASP A 151 -13.20 -16.07 -11.09
N LYS A 152 -14.06 -15.13 -10.68
CA LYS A 152 -14.03 -13.73 -11.16
C LYS A 152 -12.69 -13.02 -10.87
N TYR A 153 -12.04 -13.32 -9.75
CA TYR A 153 -10.77 -12.74 -9.37
C TYR A 153 -9.59 -13.53 -9.92
N ALA A 154 -9.74 -14.84 -10.07
CA ALA A 154 -8.76 -15.68 -10.74
C ALA A 154 -8.60 -15.27 -12.22
N ASP A 155 -9.70 -14.96 -12.91
CA ASP A 155 -9.67 -14.48 -14.29
C ASP A 155 -8.98 -13.12 -14.44
N LEU A 156 -9.14 -12.20 -13.47
CA LEU A 156 -8.39 -10.94 -13.42
C LEU A 156 -6.91 -11.19 -13.16
N ALA A 157 -6.59 -12.00 -12.15
CA ALA A 157 -5.22 -12.32 -11.77
C ALA A 157 -4.42 -13.03 -12.86
N ALA A 158 -5.10 -13.77 -13.74
CA ALA A 158 -4.45 -14.40 -14.90
C ALA A 158 -4.07 -13.41 -16.02
N LYS A 159 -4.60 -12.18 -16.00
CA LYS A 159 -4.47 -11.21 -17.10
C LYS A 159 -3.88 -9.87 -16.67
N GLU A 160 -4.04 -9.49 -15.41
CA GLU A 160 -3.76 -8.15 -14.94
C GLU A 160 -2.68 -8.16 -13.86
N ALA A 161 -1.65 -7.33 -14.08
CA ALA A 161 -0.65 -6.96 -13.09
C ALA A 161 -0.86 -5.48 -12.68
N LEU A 162 0.19 -4.82 -12.19
CA LEU A 162 0.15 -3.38 -11.95
C LEU A 162 -0.03 -2.61 -13.27
N THR A 163 -0.81 -1.54 -13.22
CA THR A 163 -0.85 -0.55 -14.32
C THR A 163 0.46 0.22 -14.42
N ASP A 164 0.67 0.93 -15.52
CA ASP A 164 1.85 1.79 -15.70
C ASP A 164 1.94 2.87 -14.62
N SER A 165 0.82 3.44 -14.18
CA SER A 165 0.78 4.44 -13.11
C SER A 165 1.12 3.85 -11.74
N GLU A 166 0.60 2.67 -11.41
CA GLU A 166 0.93 1.94 -10.17
C GLU A 166 2.41 1.53 -10.14
N LEU A 167 2.94 1.09 -11.28
CA LEU A 167 4.36 0.76 -11.42
C LEU A 167 5.26 1.99 -11.29
N ALA A 168 4.87 3.12 -11.88
CA ALA A 168 5.62 4.38 -11.77
C ALA A 168 5.63 4.88 -10.32
N ASP A 169 4.49 4.77 -9.59
CA ASP A 169 4.43 5.09 -8.17
C ASP A 169 5.34 4.18 -7.33
N LEU A 170 5.29 2.88 -7.58
CA LEU A 170 6.16 1.92 -6.91
C LEU A 170 7.64 2.27 -7.10
N ARG A 171 8.07 2.53 -8.35
CA ARG A 171 9.47 2.89 -8.65
C ARG A 171 9.89 4.16 -7.94
N ARG A 172 9.08 5.21 -7.97
CA ARG A 172 9.37 6.47 -7.27
C ARG A 172 9.56 6.26 -5.76
N ARG A 173 8.69 5.46 -5.12
CA ARG A 173 8.82 5.14 -3.68
C ARG A 173 10.04 4.27 -3.38
N TYR A 174 10.35 3.33 -4.28
CA TYR A 174 11.54 2.51 -4.17
C TYR A 174 12.82 3.36 -4.26
N ASP A 175 12.93 4.23 -5.27
CA ASP A 175 14.09 5.10 -5.46
C ASP A 175 14.32 6.00 -4.25
N ALA A 176 13.25 6.57 -3.69
CA ALA A 176 13.33 7.35 -2.45
C ALA A 176 13.85 6.50 -1.26
N ALA A 177 13.39 5.27 -1.11
CA ALA A 177 13.83 4.38 -0.03
C ALA A 177 15.27 3.89 -0.23
N ALA A 178 15.71 3.67 -1.48
CA ALA A 178 17.07 3.29 -1.83
C ALA A 178 18.05 4.48 -1.90
N SER A 179 17.59 5.71 -1.65
CA SER A 179 18.37 6.96 -1.73
C SER A 179 19.00 7.19 -3.12
N LEU A 180 18.21 6.98 -4.19
CA LEU A 180 18.55 7.20 -5.57
C LEU A 180 18.06 8.55 -6.08
#